data_9c19d46af7cda1a6d4caea35fed08bfa
#
_entry.id   9c19d46af7cda1a6d4caea35fed08bfa
#
_cell.length_a   1.000
_cell.length_b   1.000
_cell.length_c   1.000
_cell.angle_alpha   90.00
_cell.angle_beta   90.00
_cell.angle_gamma   90.00
#
_symmetry.space_group_name_H-M   'P 1'
#
loop_
_entity.id
_entity.type
_entity.pdbx_description
1 polymer ?
#
loop_
_entity_poly.entity_id
_entity_poly.type
_entity_poly.pdbx_seq_one_letter_code
_entity_poly.pdbx_strand_id
1 'polypeptide(L)'
;AGTPGDTEVYVLSGNEPGGKALILGGTHPNGPASHISAVLLIENAVVARGTLYVIPRANASGFTHNDPQEGAPLSFSFSLGDGSTRSFRYGSRATNPVHQWPDPDVYLHAASGQALSGNETRNLNRAYPGRPDGTLTERIAYGITSLIRAEGVDLSIDLHEASPEYPVVNAVVAHERAMPLASNMVLGLEM
;
A
#
# COMPACT_ATOMS: atom_id res chain seq x y z
N ALA A 1 -13.64 1.76 12.33
CA ALA A 1 -12.75 1.08 13.28
C ALA A 1 -13.41 -0.22 13.76
N GLY A 2 -12.61 -1.23 14.11
CA GLY A 2 -13.08 -2.54 14.54
C GLY A 2 -13.33 -3.52 13.39
N THR A 3 -12.66 -3.36 12.27
CA THR A 3 -12.74 -4.23 11.10
C THR A 3 -11.39 -4.89 10.80
N PRO A 4 -11.36 -6.04 10.10
CA PRO A 4 -10.10 -6.64 9.65
C PRO A 4 -9.28 -5.78 8.68
N GLY A 5 -9.85 -4.71 8.18
CA GLY A 5 -9.16 -3.74 7.33
C GLY A 5 -8.53 -2.57 8.07
N ASP A 6 -8.66 -2.51 9.38
CA ASP A 6 -8.06 -1.42 10.17
C ASP A 6 -6.53 -1.53 10.13
N THR A 7 -5.89 -0.38 9.89
CA THR A 7 -4.43 -0.28 9.82
C THR A 7 -3.93 0.91 10.63
N GLU A 8 -2.65 0.87 10.95
CA GLU A 8 -1.97 1.93 11.69
C GLU A 8 -1.46 3.00 10.73
N VAL A 9 -1.59 4.25 11.14
CA VAL A 9 -1.01 5.41 10.46
C VAL A 9 0.06 5.99 11.38
N TYR A 10 1.30 5.96 10.93
CA TYR A 10 2.43 6.58 11.63
C TYR A 10 2.58 8.02 11.14
N VAL A 11 2.75 8.95 12.06
CA VAL A 11 2.87 10.37 11.77
C VAL A 11 4.23 10.86 12.27
N LEU A 12 5.08 11.26 11.34
CA LEU A 12 6.38 11.85 11.62
C LEU A 12 6.35 13.33 11.24
N SER A 13 6.54 14.20 12.23
CA SER A 13 6.45 15.65 12.05
C SER A 13 7.81 16.31 12.22
N GLY A 14 8.12 17.23 11.31
CA GLY A 14 9.27 18.11 11.41
C GLY A 14 9.00 19.28 12.36
N ASN A 15 10.07 19.95 12.77
CA ASN A 15 10.00 21.11 13.65
C ASN A 15 9.54 22.39 12.95
N GLU A 16 9.57 22.41 11.63
CA GLU A 16 9.20 23.56 10.80
C GLU A 16 7.98 23.25 9.93
N PRO A 17 7.14 24.25 9.63
CA PRO A 17 6.05 24.09 8.67
C PRO A 17 6.57 23.63 7.29
N GLY A 18 5.80 22.78 6.61
CA GLY A 18 6.13 22.30 5.27
C GLY A 18 5.00 21.51 4.65
N GLY A 19 5.26 20.87 3.54
CA GLY A 19 4.31 20.00 2.85
C GLY A 19 4.00 18.73 3.62
N LYS A 20 2.94 18.04 3.18
CA LYS A 20 2.48 16.78 3.75
C LYS A 20 2.56 15.66 2.73
N ALA A 21 3.23 14.59 3.07
CA ALA A 21 3.35 13.42 2.21
C ALA A 21 2.76 12.18 2.87
N LEU A 22 2.20 11.28 2.07
CA LEU A 22 1.74 9.96 2.50
C LEU A 22 2.50 8.88 1.73
N ILE A 23 3.07 7.94 2.46
CA ILE A 23 3.67 6.72 1.91
C ILE A 23 2.81 5.52 2.29
N LEU A 24 2.41 4.74 1.30
CA LEU A 24 1.72 3.47 1.47
C LEU A 24 2.69 2.33 1.20
N GLY A 25 2.70 1.34 2.08
CA GLY A 25 3.33 0.04 1.86
C GLY A 25 2.29 -1.07 2.07
N GLY A 26 2.51 -2.24 1.47
CA GLY A 26 1.64 -3.39 1.66
C GLY A 26 0.23 -3.22 1.10
N THR A 27 0.06 -2.44 0.05
CA THR A 27 -1.15 -2.45 -0.79
C THR A 27 -1.37 -3.84 -1.36
N HIS A 28 -0.27 -4.48 -1.79
CA HIS A 28 -0.21 -5.90 -2.09
C HIS A 28 0.73 -6.59 -1.10
N PRO A 29 0.19 -7.29 -0.09
CA PRO A 29 1.00 -7.95 0.93
C PRO A 29 1.94 -9.06 0.46
N ASN A 30 1.80 -9.54 -0.78
CA ASN A 30 2.72 -10.47 -1.43
C ASN A 30 3.94 -9.76 -2.08
N GLY A 31 4.03 -8.44 -1.96
CA GLY A 31 5.20 -7.64 -2.35
C GLY A 31 5.96 -7.15 -1.11
N PRO A 32 6.87 -7.97 -0.52
CA PRO A 32 7.49 -7.67 0.76
C PRO A 32 8.33 -6.40 0.78
N ALA A 33 8.99 -6.03 -0.32
CA ALA A 33 9.82 -4.83 -0.36
C ALA A 33 9.02 -3.55 -0.09
N SER A 34 7.76 -3.47 -0.54
CA SER A 34 6.91 -2.32 -0.30
C SER A 34 6.62 -2.11 1.20
N HIS A 35 6.28 -3.19 1.89
CA HIS A 35 6.03 -3.18 3.33
C HIS A 35 7.30 -2.88 4.13
N ILE A 36 8.42 -3.56 3.80
CA ILE A 36 9.71 -3.35 4.49
C ILE A 36 10.17 -1.90 4.32
N SER A 37 10.10 -1.34 3.12
CA SER A 37 10.51 0.05 2.86
C SER A 37 9.71 1.03 3.70
N ALA A 38 8.40 0.82 3.84
CA ALA A 38 7.55 1.65 4.70
C ALA A 38 7.95 1.51 6.19
N VAL A 39 8.26 0.29 6.65
CA VAL A 39 8.74 0.07 8.03
C VAL A 39 10.10 0.76 8.26
N LEU A 40 11.03 0.65 7.32
CA LEU A 40 12.33 1.31 7.41
C LEU A 40 12.21 2.84 7.45
N LEU A 41 11.25 3.41 6.71
CA LEU A 41 10.95 4.84 6.81
C LEU A 41 10.46 5.23 8.21
N ILE A 42 9.55 4.45 8.81
CA ILE A 42 9.06 4.71 10.17
C ILE A 42 10.21 4.70 11.19
N GLU A 43 11.13 3.76 11.04
CA GLU A 43 12.23 3.56 11.98
C GLU A 43 13.37 4.58 11.83
N ASN A 44 13.60 5.10 10.62
CA ASN A 44 14.82 5.85 10.32
C ASN A 44 14.59 7.25 9.75
N ALA A 45 13.38 7.58 9.27
CA ALA A 45 13.17 8.86 8.64
C ALA A 45 13.22 10.01 9.66
N VAL A 46 14.00 11.03 9.32
CA VAL A 46 14.05 12.29 10.06
C VAL A 46 13.39 13.36 9.21
N VAL A 47 12.21 13.82 9.64
CA VAL A 47 11.45 14.86 8.95
C VAL A 47 11.91 16.22 9.45
N ALA A 48 12.61 16.97 8.63
CA ALA A 48 13.06 18.32 8.98
C ALA A 48 11.92 19.34 8.96
N ARG A 49 11.04 19.25 7.94
CA ARG A 49 9.92 20.18 7.71
C ARG A 49 8.67 19.43 7.26
N GLY A 50 7.50 19.92 7.69
CA GLY A 50 6.22 19.33 7.29
C GLY A 50 5.88 18.03 8.00
N THR A 51 5.10 17.18 7.35
CA THR A 51 4.62 15.92 7.94
C THR A 51 4.69 14.77 6.94
N LEU A 52 5.21 13.65 7.40
CA LEU A 52 5.21 12.38 6.69
C LEU A 52 4.25 11.42 7.38
N TYR A 53 3.21 11.01 6.67
CA TYR A 53 2.32 9.92 7.05
C TYR A 53 2.83 8.62 6.43
N VAL A 54 2.88 7.54 7.19
CA VAL A 54 3.30 6.23 6.66
C VAL A 54 2.29 5.18 7.09
N ILE A 55 1.77 4.43 6.13
CA ILE A 55 0.91 3.26 6.35
C ILE A 55 1.66 2.03 5.85
N PRO A 56 2.28 1.23 6.74
CA PRO A 56 3.13 0.10 6.31
C PRO A 56 2.33 -1.10 5.82
N ARG A 57 1.06 -1.21 6.21
CA ARG A 57 0.16 -2.32 5.84
C ARG A 57 -1.18 -1.78 5.35
N ALA A 58 -1.16 -1.14 4.17
CA ALA A 58 -2.36 -0.51 3.61
C ALA A 58 -3.53 -1.51 3.46
N ASN A 59 -3.27 -2.73 2.99
CA ASN A 59 -4.24 -3.82 3.00
C ASN A 59 -3.99 -4.76 4.19
N ALA A 60 -4.31 -4.32 5.41
CA ALA A 60 -4.11 -5.10 6.63
C ALA A 60 -4.77 -6.48 6.56
N SER A 61 -5.96 -6.58 5.95
CA SER A 61 -6.67 -7.83 5.76
C SER A 61 -5.89 -8.83 4.90
N GLY A 62 -5.22 -8.37 3.85
CA GLY A 62 -4.40 -9.21 2.98
C GLY A 62 -3.20 -9.86 3.68
N PHE A 63 -2.70 -9.26 4.78
CA PHE A 63 -1.65 -9.87 5.60
C PHE A 63 -2.13 -11.02 6.48
N THR A 64 -3.42 -11.29 6.56
CA THR A 64 -3.98 -12.34 7.43
C THR A 64 -4.09 -13.71 6.76
N HIS A 65 -3.77 -13.83 5.49
CA HIS A 65 -3.81 -15.08 4.74
C HIS A 65 -2.72 -15.12 3.67
N ASN A 66 -2.50 -16.33 3.13
CA ASN A 66 -1.74 -16.56 1.91
C ASN A 66 -2.65 -17.32 0.94
N ASP A 67 -2.61 -16.94 -0.31
CA ASP A 67 -3.27 -17.70 -1.35
C ASP A 67 -2.43 -18.96 -1.64
N PRO A 68 -2.99 -20.17 -1.54
CA PRO A 68 -2.26 -21.41 -1.82
C PRO A 68 -1.69 -21.47 -3.25
N GLN A 69 -2.31 -20.78 -4.20
CA GLN A 69 -1.85 -20.74 -5.58
C GLN A 69 -0.66 -19.80 -5.79
N GLU A 70 -0.44 -18.85 -4.89
CA GLU A 70 0.74 -17.98 -4.93
C GLU A 70 2.02 -18.72 -4.47
N GLY A 71 1.89 -19.89 -3.83
CA GLY A 71 3.03 -20.66 -3.32
C GLY A 71 3.87 -19.91 -2.28
N ALA A 72 3.33 -18.89 -1.67
CA ALA A 72 4.03 -17.98 -0.80
C ALA A 72 4.20 -18.55 0.61
N PRO A 73 5.34 -18.30 1.30
CA PRO A 73 5.53 -18.66 2.70
C PRO A 73 4.64 -17.81 3.60
N LEU A 74 4.42 -18.25 4.85
CA LEU A 74 3.68 -17.44 5.85
C LEU A 74 4.45 -16.21 6.31
N SER A 75 5.76 -16.30 6.32
CA SER A 75 6.67 -15.23 6.72
C SER A 75 8.00 -15.39 5.99
N PHE A 76 8.76 -14.32 5.97
CA PHE A 76 10.13 -14.33 5.50
C PHE A 76 11.01 -13.63 6.54
N SER A 77 12.30 -14.00 6.55
CA SER A 77 13.25 -13.49 7.50
C SER A 77 14.57 -13.18 6.82
N PHE A 78 15.27 -12.19 7.33
CA PHE A 78 16.63 -11.88 6.90
C PHE A 78 17.50 -11.50 8.09
N SER A 79 18.80 -11.79 7.98
CA SER A 79 19.78 -11.46 9.00
C SER A 79 20.24 -10.01 8.83
N LEU A 80 20.40 -9.33 9.95
CA LEU A 80 20.97 -7.99 10.00
C LEU A 80 22.49 -8.05 10.18
N GLY A 81 23.16 -6.93 9.94
CA GLY A 81 24.62 -6.84 10.06
C GLY A 81 25.18 -7.08 11.47
N ASP A 82 24.35 -6.98 12.50
CA ASP A 82 24.66 -7.29 13.89
C ASP A 82 24.44 -8.77 14.27
N GLY A 83 24.06 -9.61 13.30
CA GLY A 83 23.77 -11.03 13.49
C GLY A 83 22.36 -11.33 14.01
N SER A 84 21.54 -10.32 14.30
CA SER A 84 20.14 -10.52 14.64
C SER A 84 19.30 -10.87 13.40
N THR A 85 18.07 -11.37 13.61
CA THR A 85 17.16 -11.73 12.53
C THR A 85 15.88 -10.92 12.67
N ARG A 86 15.40 -10.35 11.55
CA ARG A 86 14.07 -9.76 11.46
C ARG A 86 13.15 -10.66 10.65
N SER A 87 11.94 -10.82 11.15
CA SER A 87 10.90 -11.59 10.47
C SER A 87 9.70 -10.70 10.17
N PHE A 88 9.15 -10.89 8.98
CA PHE A 88 7.98 -10.17 8.50
C PHE A 88 6.91 -11.15 8.03
N ARG A 89 5.67 -10.76 8.20
CA ARG A 89 4.53 -11.50 7.65
C ARG A 89 4.51 -11.33 6.13
N TYR A 90 4.38 -12.43 5.42
CA TYR A 90 4.03 -12.45 4.00
C TYR A 90 2.52 -12.63 3.87
N GLY A 91 1.87 -11.93 2.97
CA GLY A 91 0.42 -12.00 2.77
C GLY A 91 0.05 -12.33 1.34
N SER A 92 -1.23 -12.21 1.04
CA SER A 92 -1.76 -12.32 -0.32
C SER A 92 -1.94 -10.94 -0.96
N ARG A 93 -1.95 -10.92 -2.30
CA ARG A 93 -2.23 -9.74 -3.10
C ARG A 93 -3.57 -9.08 -2.74
N ALA A 94 -4.55 -9.86 -2.35
CA ALA A 94 -5.93 -9.43 -2.16
C ALA A 94 -6.35 -9.44 -0.68
N THR A 95 -7.39 -8.68 -0.38
CA THR A 95 -8.14 -8.79 0.89
C THR A 95 -8.54 -10.24 1.13
N ASN A 96 -8.42 -10.68 2.39
CA ASN A 96 -8.72 -12.05 2.79
C ASN A 96 -10.18 -12.42 2.43
N PRO A 97 -10.40 -13.52 1.71
CA PRO A 97 -11.76 -13.95 1.34
C PRO A 97 -12.66 -14.25 2.54
N VAL A 98 -12.10 -14.62 3.70
CA VAL A 98 -12.88 -14.80 4.94
C VAL A 98 -13.49 -13.47 5.43
N HIS A 99 -12.86 -12.34 5.07
CA HIS A 99 -13.32 -11.02 5.46
C HIS A 99 -14.22 -10.35 4.40
N GLN A 100 -14.15 -10.83 3.17
CA GLN A 100 -14.93 -10.30 2.05
C GLN A 100 -15.25 -11.43 1.06
N TRP A 101 -16.47 -11.94 1.10
CA TRP A 101 -16.96 -13.02 0.26
C TRP A 101 -18.49 -12.93 0.09
N PRO A 102 -19.07 -13.35 -1.05
CA PRO A 102 -18.40 -13.87 -2.26
C PRO A 102 -17.86 -12.77 -3.17
N ASP A 103 -16.93 -13.14 -4.07
CA ASP A 103 -16.57 -12.28 -5.19
C ASP A 103 -17.73 -12.26 -6.21
N PRO A 104 -18.02 -11.12 -6.86
CA PRO A 104 -18.96 -11.07 -7.97
C PRO A 104 -18.35 -11.73 -9.22
N ASP A 105 -19.17 -12.09 -10.20
CA ASP A 105 -18.67 -12.57 -11.49
C ASP A 105 -17.86 -11.49 -12.21
N VAL A 106 -18.33 -10.26 -12.11
CA VAL A 106 -17.68 -9.06 -12.67
C VAL A 106 -17.64 -7.97 -11.60
N TYR A 107 -16.47 -7.41 -11.37
CA TYR A 107 -16.33 -6.22 -10.54
C TYR A 107 -16.45 -4.96 -11.39
N LEU A 108 -17.44 -4.13 -11.07
CA LEU A 108 -17.61 -2.81 -11.67
C LEU A 108 -17.03 -1.76 -10.74
N HIS A 109 -15.95 -1.13 -11.17
CA HIS A 109 -15.33 -0.06 -10.39
C HIS A 109 -16.26 1.17 -10.31
N ALA A 110 -16.69 1.52 -9.12
CA ALA A 110 -17.76 2.50 -8.91
C ALA A 110 -17.45 3.90 -9.46
N ALA A 111 -16.19 4.33 -9.43
CA ALA A 111 -15.81 5.68 -9.85
C ALA A 111 -15.59 5.82 -11.37
N SER A 112 -15.10 4.77 -12.04
CA SER A 112 -14.78 4.83 -13.47
C SER A 112 -15.73 4.03 -14.37
N GLY A 113 -16.55 3.14 -13.80
CA GLY A 113 -17.39 2.20 -14.55
C GLY A 113 -16.59 1.07 -15.23
N GLN A 114 -15.29 0.97 -14.98
CA GLN A 114 -14.44 -0.09 -15.56
C GLN A 114 -14.90 -1.46 -15.06
N ALA A 115 -15.11 -2.39 -15.99
CA ALA A 115 -15.40 -3.78 -15.71
C ALA A 115 -14.08 -4.57 -15.56
N LEU A 116 -13.95 -5.30 -14.47
CA LEU A 116 -12.78 -6.10 -14.11
C LEU A 116 -13.22 -7.52 -13.74
N SER A 117 -12.27 -8.45 -13.70
CA SER A 117 -12.49 -9.78 -13.15
C SER A 117 -13.05 -9.71 -11.73
N GLY A 118 -13.96 -10.60 -11.37
CA GLY A 118 -14.68 -10.53 -10.09
C GLY A 118 -13.79 -10.50 -8.86
N ASN A 119 -12.68 -11.25 -8.87
CA ASN A 119 -11.71 -11.27 -7.77
C ASN A 119 -10.99 -9.94 -7.54
N GLU A 120 -10.96 -9.03 -8.55
CA GLU A 120 -10.40 -7.68 -8.39
C GLU A 120 -11.20 -6.81 -7.42
N THR A 121 -12.42 -7.24 -7.04
CA THR A 121 -13.17 -6.60 -5.94
C THR A 121 -12.39 -6.60 -4.62
N ARG A 122 -11.44 -7.52 -4.46
CA ARG A 122 -10.57 -7.63 -3.27
C ARG A 122 -9.19 -7.00 -3.45
N ASN A 123 -8.91 -6.42 -4.60
CA ASN A 123 -7.64 -5.76 -4.89
C ASN A 123 -7.71 -4.28 -4.51
N LEU A 124 -6.99 -3.88 -3.44
CA LEU A 124 -7.01 -2.50 -2.94
C LEU A 124 -6.62 -1.48 -4.03
N ASN A 125 -5.68 -1.84 -4.90
CA ASN A 125 -5.23 -1.01 -6.03
C ASN A 125 -6.28 -0.87 -7.17
N ARG A 126 -7.46 -1.48 -7.02
CA ARG A 126 -8.62 -1.34 -7.92
C ARG A 126 -9.83 -0.70 -7.24
N ALA A 127 -9.69 -0.32 -5.96
CA ALA A 127 -10.84 0.12 -5.17
C ALA A 127 -10.91 1.64 -4.94
N TYR A 128 -9.84 2.39 -5.21
CA TYR A 128 -9.81 3.85 -4.98
C TYR A 128 -10.78 4.62 -5.90
N PRO A 129 -11.44 5.67 -5.41
CA PRO A 129 -11.32 6.30 -4.09
C PRO A 129 -12.05 5.59 -2.95
N GLY A 130 -12.73 4.49 -3.23
CA GLY A 130 -13.50 3.74 -2.26
C GLY A 130 -14.86 4.34 -1.93
N ARG A 131 -15.61 3.64 -1.07
CA ARG A 131 -16.94 4.05 -0.58
C ARG A 131 -17.11 3.65 0.88
N PRO A 132 -17.80 4.48 1.70
CA PRO A 132 -17.99 4.16 3.13
C PRO A 132 -18.94 2.98 3.36
N ASP A 133 -19.84 2.74 2.42
CA ASP A 133 -20.86 1.68 2.41
C ASP A 133 -20.51 0.51 1.47
N GLY A 134 -19.30 0.50 0.94
CA GLY A 134 -18.82 -0.52 0.01
C GLY A 134 -18.32 -1.80 0.70
N THR A 135 -17.68 -2.64 -0.10
CA THR A 135 -16.99 -3.85 0.39
C THR A 135 -15.88 -3.47 1.37
N LEU A 136 -15.32 -4.45 2.08
CA LEU A 136 -14.20 -4.17 3.00
C LEU A 136 -13.05 -3.47 2.28
N THR A 137 -12.68 -3.93 1.08
CA THR A 137 -11.60 -3.34 0.27
C THR A 137 -11.92 -1.90 -0.13
N GLU A 138 -13.15 -1.63 -0.56
CA GLU A 138 -13.59 -0.26 -0.88
C GLU A 138 -13.60 0.64 0.36
N ARG A 139 -13.93 0.11 1.52
CA ARG A 139 -13.90 0.86 2.79
C ARG A 139 -12.48 1.17 3.23
N ILE A 140 -11.52 0.27 3.01
CA ILE A 140 -10.09 0.53 3.24
C ILE A 140 -9.63 1.68 2.32
N ALA A 141 -9.91 1.60 1.02
CA ALA A 141 -9.59 2.65 0.05
C ALA A 141 -10.23 4.00 0.43
N TYR A 142 -11.49 3.98 0.87
CA TYR A 142 -12.19 5.17 1.34
C TYR A 142 -11.53 5.79 2.58
N GLY A 143 -11.10 4.96 3.53
CA GLY A 143 -10.39 5.43 4.73
C GLY A 143 -9.09 6.15 4.38
N ILE A 144 -8.28 5.58 3.50
CA ILE A 144 -7.02 6.19 3.00
C ILE A 144 -7.33 7.49 2.25
N THR A 145 -8.32 7.48 1.35
CA THR A 145 -8.73 8.68 0.61
C THR A 145 -9.25 9.79 1.55
N SER A 146 -9.96 9.40 2.59
CA SER A 146 -10.48 10.34 3.59
C SER A 146 -9.34 10.96 4.42
N LEU A 147 -8.34 10.18 4.79
CA LEU A 147 -7.11 10.68 5.43
C LEU A 147 -6.41 11.72 4.55
N ILE A 148 -6.18 11.39 3.28
CA ILE A 148 -5.56 12.32 2.31
C ILE A 148 -6.30 13.66 2.28
N ARG A 149 -7.63 13.62 2.22
CA ARG A 149 -8.46 14.84 2.15
C ARG A 149 -8.49 15.61 3.47
N ALA A 150 -8.67 14.89 4.58
CA ALA A 150 -8.79 15.51 5.90
C ALA A 150 -7.49 16.18 6.34
N GLU A 151 -6.36 15.56 6.05
CA GLU A 151 -5.04 16.08 6.40
C GLU A 151 -4.50 17.06 5.36
N GLY A 152 -5.10 17.17 4.18
CA GLY A 152 -4.59 18.00 3.09
C GLY A 152 -3.21 17.52 2.61
N VAL A 153 -3.09 16.22 2.33
CA VAL A 153 -1.85 15.62 1.84
C VAL A 153 -1.53 16.13 0.44
N ASP A 154 -0.34 16.66 0.25
CA ASP A 154 0.12 17.24 -1.02
C ASP A 154 0.60 16.17 -2.02
N LEU A 155 1.19 15.07 -1.49
CA LEU A 155 1.79 13.99 -2.28
C LEU A 155 1.49 12.64 -1.64
N SER A 156 1.01 11.70 -2.44
CA SER A 156 0.86 10.30 -2.03
C SER A 156 1.69 9.40 -2.92
N ILE A 157 2.44 8.47 -2.32
CA ILE A 157 3.25 7.48 -3.01
C ILE A 157 2.83 6.10 -2.50
N ASP A 158 2.49 5.20 -3.40
CA ASP A 158 2.21 3.80 -3.10
C ASP A 158 3.38 2.94 -3.58
N LEU A 159 4.04 2.30 -2.64
CA LEU A 159 5.20 1.45 -2.90
C LEU A 159 4.72 0.08 -3.39
N HIS A 160 5.23 -0.34 -4.52
CA HIS A 160 4.90 -1.61 -5.14
C HIS A 160 6.15 -2.42 -5.46
N GLU A 161 5.94 -3.70 -5.61
CA GLU A 161 6.90 -4.66 -6.14
C GLU A 161 6.34 -5.26 -7.42
N ALA A 162 7.20 -5.49 -8.41
CA ALA A 162 6.82 -6.22 -9.61
C ALA A 162 6.76 -7.73 -9.33
N SER A 163 6.03 -8.45 -10.17
CA SER A 163 6.04 -9.90 -10.14
C SER A 163 7.44 -10.46 -10.41
N PRO A 164 7.84 -11.56 -9.75
CA PRO A 164 9.20 -12.09 -9.81
C PRO A 164 9.63 -12.59 -11.21
N GLU A 165 8.71 -12.78 -12.14
CA GLU A 165 9.00 -13.10 -13.53
C GLU A 165 9.63 -11.94 -14.32
N TYR A 166 9.56 -10.70 -13.81
CA TYR A 166 10.21 -9.55 -14.42
C TYR A 166 11.59 -9.35 -13.79
N PRO A 167 12.68 -9.49 -14.54
CA PRO A 167 14.05 -9.42 -13.99
C PRO A 167 14.41 -8.01 -13.50
N VAL A 168 13.87 -6.99 -14.13
CA VAL A 168 14.02 -5.59 -13.71
C VAL A 168 12.76 -4.83 -14.05
N VAL A 169 12.10 -4.27 -13.04
CA VAL A 169 11.01 -3.31 -13.24
C VAL A 169 11.24 -2.13 -12.31
N ASN A 170 11.99 -1.17 -12.80
CA ASN A 170 12.14 0.12 -12.15
C ASN A 170 11.23 1.10 -12.87
N ALA A 171 10.07 1.40 -12.32
CA ALA A 171 9.09 2.26 -12.94
C ALA A 171 8.32 3.08 -11.93
N VAL A 172 7.99 4.31 -12.29
CA VAL A 172 7.04 5.16 -11.58
C VAL A 172 5.80 5.34 -12.46
N VAL A 173 4.66 4.91 -11.94
CA VAL A 173 3.36 5.19 -12.57
C VAL A 173 2.76 6.40 -11.87
N ALA A 174 2.54 7.48 -12.61
CA ALA A 174 2.09 8.73 -12.04
C ALA A 174 0.88 9.32 -12.77
N HIS A 175 0.01 9.97 -12.01
CA HIS A 175 -1.00 10.85 -12.59
C HIS A 175 -0.32 12.06 -13.25
N GLU A 176 -0.88 12.60 -14.33
CA GLU A 176 -0.31 13.70 -15.11
C GLU A 176 0.16 14.90 -14.26
N ARG A 177 -0.58 15.24 -13.20
CA ARG A 177 -0.22 16.32 -12.26
C ARG A 177 1.01 16.00 -11.41
N ALA A 178 1.35 14.73 -11.25
CA ALA A 178 2.50 14.26 -10.48
C ALA A 178 3.73 13.97 -11.38
N MET A 179 3.60 14.08 -12.70
CA MET A 179 4.69 13.77 -13.65
C MET A 179 6.01 14.51 -13.37
N PRO A 180 6.02 15.80 -13.01
CA PRO A 180 7.29 16.48 -12.69
C PRO A 180 8.01 15.86 -11.49
N LEU A 181 7.26 15.46 -10.45
CA LEU A 181 7.82 14.77 -9.29
C LEU A 181 8.26 13.34 -9.64
N ALA A 182 7.45 12.61 -10.41
CA ALA A 182 7.79 11.27 -10.88
C ALA A 182 9.09 11.27 -11.70
N SER A 183 9.28 12.25 -12.60
CA SER A 183 10.51 12.41 -13.37
C SER A 183 11.74 12.64 -12.47
N ASN A 184 11.59 13.47 -11.44
CA ASN A 184 12.68 13.71 -10.49
C ASN A 184 12.99 12.45 -9.65
N MET A 185 11.97 11.66 -9.30
CA MET A 185 12.17 10.38 -8.59
C MET A 185 12.94 9.37 -9.44
N VAL A 186 12.56 9.22 -10.71
CA VAL A 186 13.24 8.33 -11.66
C VAL A 186 14.72 8.70 -11.80
N LEU A 187 15.02 10.01 -11.97
CA LEU A 187 16.40 10.49 -12.04
C LEU A 187 17.17 10.29 -10.73
N GLY A 188 16.54 10.52 -9.58
CA GLY A 188 17.19 10.40 -8.28
C GLY A 188 17.41 8.95 -7.84
N LEU A 189 16.63 8.01 -8.35
CA LEU A 189 16.73 6.58 -8.05
C LEU A 189 17.48 5.79 -9.14
N GLU A 190 17.97 6.48 -10.17
CA GLU A 190 18.67 5.84 -11.31
C GLU A 190 17.83 4.74 -11.99
N MET A 191 16.51 4.98 -12.10
CA MET A 191 15.53 4.03 -12.64
C MET A 191 15.38 4.17 -14.16
#